data_6955652887a0cacc636cbd22341ab05f
#
_entry.id   6955652887a0cacc636cbd22341ab05f
#
_cell.length_a   1.000
_cell.length_b   1.000
_cell.length_c   1.000
_cell.angle_alpha   90.00
_cell.angle_beta   90.00
_cell.angle_gamma   90.00
#
_symmetry.space_group_name_H-M   'P 1'
#
loop_
_entity.id
_entity.type
_entity.pdbx_description
1 polymer ?
#
loop_
_entity_poly.entity_id
_entity_poly.type
_entity_poly.pdbx_seq_one_letter_code
_entity_poly.pdbx_strand_id
1 'polypeptide(L)'
;MLDVLGKDLKVLFVGINPSLRSAAVGHNFARPGNRFYPALYAAGFTPRLFKPEEDRDLPNYGVGITNFAARPTRAADELSRAELVAGARVLDTLVTNLEPRLVAVLGLGAYKLALGRPKAAMGLQPETIGGRPVWILPNPSGLNAHYKPADFARLYGEVRTYAEGL
;
A
#
# COMPACT_ATOMS: atom_id res chain seq x y z
N MET A 1 14.57 -4.73 7.11
CA MET A 1 13.42 -3.84 6.93
C MET A 1 12.69 -4.18 5.65
N LEU A 2 11.36 -4.13 5.70
CA LEU A 2 10.52 -4.46 4.56
C LEU A 2 10.17 -3.25 3.69
N ASP A 3 10.37 -2.04 4.17
CA ASP A 3 10.08 -0.84 3.37
C ASP A 3 10.92 -0.83 2.09
N VAL A 4 10.26 -0.48 0.99
CA VAL A 4 10.87 -0.33 -0.32
C VAL A 4 10.69 1.13 -0.74
N LEU A 5 11.76 1.91 -0.66
CA LEU A 5 11.70 3.35 -0.85
C LEU A 5 12.72 3.78 -1.90
N GLY A 6 12.50 4.94 -2.49
CA GLY A 6 13.36 5.55 -3.47
C GLY A 6 12.98 6.99 -3.74
N LYS A 7 13.72 7.65 -4.61
CA LYS A 7 13.45 9.03 -5.02
C LYS A 7 12.38 9.05 -6.11
N ASP A 8 11.68 10.18 -6.21
CA ASP A 8 10.73 10.47 -7.30
C ASP A 8 9.64 9.40 -7.46
N LEU A 9 9.15 8.87 -6.34
CA LEU A 9 8.06 7.89 -6.37
C LEU A 9 6.79 8.51 -6.93
N LYS A 10 6.15 7.80 -7.86
CA LYS A 10 4.81 8.14 -8.34
C LYS A 10 3.75 7.76 -7.32
N VAL A 11 3.86 6.56 -6.76
CA VAL A 11 2.93 6.04 -5.75
C VAL A 11 3.69 5.35 -4.64
N LEU A 12 3.41 5.75 -3.41
CA LEU A 12 3.82 5.02 -2.21
C LEU A 12 2.62 4.19 -1.75
N PHE A 13 2.73 2.87 -1.86
CA PHE A 13 1.71 1.96 -1.36
C PHE A 13 1.93 1.70 0.12
N VAL A 14 0.85 1.78 0.89
CA VAL A 14 0.90 1.61 2.34
C VAL A 14 0.05 0.41 2.73
N GLY A 15 0.69 -0.68 3.10
CA GLY A 15 0.04 -1.84 3.66
C GLY A 15 -0.31 -1.64 5.13
N ILE A 16 -1.05 -2.57 5.70
CA ILE A 16 -1.42 -2.53 7.12
C ILE A 16 -0.21 -2.91 7.97
N ASN A 17 0.31 -4.11 7.75
CA ASN A 17 1.53 -4.63 8.36
C ASN A 17 2.00 -5.87 7.59
N PRO A 18 3.26 -6.30 7.77
CA PRO A 18 3.73 -7.52 7.12
C PRO A 18 2.99 -8.76 7.61
N SER A 19 2.74 -9.72 6.72
CA SER A 19 2.35 -11.05 7.12
C SER A 19 3.54 -11.77 7.76
N LEU A 20 3.28 -12.86 8.49
CA LEU A 20 4.35 -13.68 9.06
C LEU A 20 5.28 -14.21 7.95
N ARG A 21 4.72 -14.59 6.81
CA ARG A 21 5.52 -15.05 5.68
C ARG A 21 6.40 -13.95 5.10
N SER A 22 5.86 -12.76 4.91
CA SER A 22 6.64 -11.62 4.41
C SER A 22 7.81 -11.30 5.32
N ALA A 23 7.59 -11.32 6.64
CA ALA A 23 8.65 -11.11 7.61
C ALA A 23 9.70 -12.22 7.54
N ALA A 24 9.28 -13.48 7.38
CA ALA A 24 10.18 -14.62 7.31
C ALA A 24 11.07 -14.61 6.08
N VAL A 25 10.54 -14.21 4.91
CA VAL A 25 11.29 -14.19 3.66
C VAL A 25 11.93 -12.84 3.36
N GLY A 26 11.58 -11.78 4.09
CA GLY A 26 12.14 -10.45 3.90
C GLY A 26 11.60 -9.68 2.68
N HIS A 27 10.43 -10.03 2.18
CA HIS A 27 9.82 -9.40 1.00
C HIS A 27 8.34 -9.12 1.22
N ASN A 28 7.87 -7.99 0.66
CA ASN A 28 6.49 -7.53 0.81
C ASN A 28 5.52 -8.40 0.02
N PHE A 29 4.31 -8.56 0.57
CA PHE A 29 3.21 -9.27 -0.09
C PHE A 29 3.60 -10.68 -0.58
N ALA A 30 4.41 -11.37 0.21
CA ALA A 30 5.00 -12.65 -0.17
C ALA A 30 4.07 -13.84 0.04
N ARG A 31 2.92 -13.66 0.68
CA ARG A 31 1.97 -14.75 0.89
C ARG A 31 1.43 -15.23 -0.47
N PRO A 32 1.45 -16.55 -0.74
CA PRO A 32 0.87 -17.06 -1.98
C PRO A 32 -0.59 -16.62 -2.17
N GLY A 33 -0.94 -16.22 -3.38
CA GLY A 33 -2.28 -15.71 -3.69
C GLY A 33 -2.48 -14.23 -3.44
N ASN A 34 -1.50 -13.50 -2.89
CA ASN A 34 -1.59 -12.06 -2.77
C ASN A 34 -1.66 -11.43 -4.16
N ARG A 35 -2.53 -10.43 -4.33
CA ARG A 35 -2.86 -9.84 -5.63
C ARG A 35 -2.07 -8.57 -5.95
N PHE A 36 -1.14 -8.15 -5.07
CA PHE A 36 -0.42 -6.89 -5.24
C PHE A 36 0.40 -6.84 -6.54
N TYR A 37 1.31 -7.81 -6.74
CA TYR A 37 2.15 -7.82 -7.93
C TYR A 37 1.36 -8.06 -9.22
N PRO A 38 0.39 -8.99 -9.26
CA PRO A 38 -0.48 -9.11 -10.42
C PRO A 38 -1.25 -7.83 -10.75
N ALA A 39 -1.73 -7.10 -9.74
CA ALA A 39 -2.43 -5.84 -9.95
C ALA A 39 -1.50 -4.75 -10.50
N LEU A 40 -0.27 -4.65 -9.99
CA LEU A 40 0.73 -3.71 -10.51
C LEU A 40 1.01 -3.96 -12.00
N TYR A 41 1.21 -5.21 -12.35
CA TYR A 41 1.50 -5.59 -13.73
C TYR A 41 0.29 -5.31 -14.64
N ALA A 42 -0.89 -5.74 -14.24
CA ALA A 42 -2.11 -5.52 -15.02
C ALA A 42 -2.43 -4.03 -15.21
N ALA A 43 -2.09 -3.21 -14.23
CA ALA A 43 -2.27 -1.76 -14.29
C ALA A 43 -1.18 -1.03 -15.08
N GLY A 44 -0.12 -1.72 -15.46
CA GLY A 44 0.97 -1.15 -16.25
C GLY A 44 2.08 -0.47 -15.45
N PHE A 45 2.16 -0.70 -14.13
CA PHE A 45 3.26 -0.16 -13.31
C PHE A 45 4.58 -0.86 -13.61
N THR A 46 4.55 -2.16 -13.89
CA THR A 46 5.76 -2.95 -14.14
C THR A 46 5.70 -3.57 -15.55
N PRO A 47 6.86 -3.76 -16.21
CA PRO A 47 6.90 -4.29 -17.57
C PRO A 47 6.60 -5.80 -17.65
N ARG A 48 6.66 -6.49 -16.51
CA ARG A 48 6.40 -7.92 -16.37
C ARG A 48 5.82 -8.20 -14.99
N LEU A 49 5.31 -9.41 -14.79
CA LEU A 49 4.84 -9.84 -13.48
C LEU A 49 6.03 -10.05 -12.55
N PHE A 50 6.13 -9.21 -11.51
CA PHE A 50 7.19 -9.33 -10.50
C PHE A 50 6.86 -10.41 -9.48
N LYS A 51 7.90 -11.09 -9.00
CA LYS A 51 7.84 -11.93 -7.81
C LYS A 51 8.13 -11.09 -6.56
N PRO A 52 7.69 -11.50 -5.38
CA PRO A 52 8.02 -10.78 -4.14
C PRO A 52 9.52 -10.53 -3.96
N GLU A 53 10.38 -11.49 -4.38
CA GLU A 53 11.84 -11.36 -4.29
C GLU A 53 12.39 -10.19 -5.09
N GLU A 54 11.61 -9.64 -6.02
CA GLU A 54 12.00 -8.51 -6.88
C GLU A 54 11.48 -7.17 -6.36
N ASP A 55 10.91 -7.13 -5.16
CA ASP A 55 10.28 -5.91 -4.64
C ASP A 55 11.23 -4.71 -4.56
N ARG A 56 12.53 -4.94 -4.38
CA ARG A 56 13.53 -3.87 -4.33
C ARG A 56 13.74 -3.14 -5.65
N ASP A 57 13.29 -3.70 -6.75
CA ASP A 57 13.36 -3.06 -8.07
C ASP A 57 12.20 -2.09 -8.33
N LEU A 58 11.14 -2.13 -7.53
CA LEU A 58 9.95 -1.31 -7.74
C LEU A 58 10.21 0.21 -7.79
N PRO A 59 11.13 0.78 -7.00
CA PRO A 59 11.40 2.22 -7.10
C PRO A 59 11.88 2.67 -8.48
N ASN A 60 12.49 1.81 -9.25
CA ASN A 60 12.88 2.09 -10.64
C ASN A 60 11.67 2.35 -11.54
N TYR A 61 10.49 1.94 -11.11
CA TYR A 61 9.21 2.13 -11.80
C TYR A 61 8.30 3.11 -11.09
N GLY A 62 8.85 3.87 -10.14
CA GLY A 62 8.10 4.87 -9.39
C GLY A 62 7.20 4.31 -8.29
N VAL A 63 7.43 3.08 -7.86
CA VAL A 63 6.62 2.39 -6.85
C VAL A 63 7.42 2.18 -5.57
N GLY A 64 6.85 2.62 -4.45
CA GLY A 64 7.40 2.34 -3.12
C GLY A 64 6.39 1.58 -2.27
N ILE A 65 6.86 0.97 -1.20
CA ILE A 65 6.04 0.21 -0.25
C ILE A 65 6.47 0.53 1.16
N THR A 66 5.50 0.81 2.01
CA THR A 66 5.66 0.85 3.47
C THR A 66 4.41 0.26 4.14
N ASN A 67 4.37 0.25 5.45
CA ASN A 67 3.23 -0.25 6.22
C ASN A 67 2.92 0.72 7.37
N PHE A 68 1.66 0.71 7.85
CA PHE A 68 1.32 1.45 9.08
C PHE A 68 2.08 0.92 10.27
N ALA A 69 2.17 -0.40 10.42
CA ALA A 69 2.88 -1.04 11.52
C ALA A 69 3.95 -1.99 10.99
N ALA A 70 5.10 -2.01 11.67
CA ALA A 70 6.21 -2.91 11.32
C ALA A 70 6.04 -4.32 11.91
N ARG A 71 5.23 -4.48 12.94
CA ARG A 71 5.04 -5.75 13.65
C ARG A 71 4.30 -6.75 12.76
N PRO A 72 4.91 -7.89 12.42
CA PRO A 72 4.22 -8.91 11.63
C PRO A 72 3.16 -9.63 12.46
N THR A 73 2.03 -9.94 11.82
CA THR A 73 0.95 -10.71 12.45
C THR A 73 0.39 -11.70 11.46
N ARG A 74 -0.37 -12.68 11.96
CA ARG A 74 -1.09 -13.64 11.11
C ARG A 74 -2.28 -12.96 10.44
N ALA A 75 -2.98 -12.09 11.16
CA ALA A 75 -4.12 -11.33 10.66
C ALA A 75 -3.98 -9.87 11.06
N ALA A 76 -4.49 -8.97 10.21
CA ALA A 76 -4.37 -7.53 10.42
C ALA A 76 -5.14 -7.04 11.66
N ASP A 77 -6.23 -7.72 12.05
CA ASP A 77 -7.03 -7.39 13.22
C ASP A 77 -6.34 -7.68 14.57
N GLU A 78 -5.18 -8.32 14.55
CA GLU A 78 -4.33 -8.48 15.74
C GLU A 78 -3.61 -7.19 16.14
N LEU A 79 -3.59 -6.17 15.26
CA LEU A 79 -3.01 -4.88 15.57
C LEU A 79 -3.99 -4.04 16.39
N SER A 80 -3.46 -3.34 17.40
CA SER A 80 -4.27 -2.41 18.18
C SER A 80 -4.50 -1.10 17.40
N ARG A 81 -5.57 -0.39 17.77
CA ARG A 81 -5.81 0.96 17.26
C ARG A 81 -4.64 1.89 17.55
N ALA A 82 -4.05 1.78 18.75
CA ALA A 82 -2.91 2.61 19.15
C ALA A 82 -1.70 2.38 18.24
N GLU A 83 -1.44 1.14 17.85
CA GLU A 83 -0.36 0.82 16.91
C GLU A 83 -0.61 1.47 15.54
N LEU A 84 -1.84 1.42 15.04
CA LEU A 84 -2.19 2.02 13.76
C LEU A 84 -2.10 3.55 13.80
N VAL A 85 -2.57 4.16 14.89
CA VAL A 85 -2.48 5.63 15.07
C VAL A 85 -1.02 6.08 15.13
N ALA A 86 -0.19 5.37 15.88
CA ALA A 86 1.25 5.66 15.94
C ALA A 86 1.90 5.51 14.56
N GLY A 87 1.53 4.46 13.83
CA GLY A 87 2.00 4.22 12.46
C GLY A 87 1.61 5.34 11.49
N ALA A 88 0.43 5.89 11.63
CA ALA A 88 -0.02 7.03 10.82
C ALA A 88 0.85 8.27 11.02
N ARG A 89 1.31 8.53 12.24
CA ARG A 89 2.21 9.65 12.54
C ARG A 89 3.59 9.43 11.91
N VAL A 90 4.12 8.23 12.00
CA VAL A 90 5.39 7.87 11.34
C VAL A 90 5.26 8.01 9.83
N LEU A 91 4.14 7.55 9.27
CA LEU A 91 3.85 7.67 7.85
C LEU A 91 3.81 9.13 7.40
N ASP A 92 3.16 9.99 8.16
CA ASP A 92 3.07 11.42 7.84
C ASP A 92 4.47 12.05 7.70
N THR A 93 5.36 11.75 8.64
CA THR A 93 6.76 12.21 8.59
C THR A 93 7.50 11.63 7.39
N LEU A 94 7.33 10.33 7.13
CA LEU A 94 7.96 9.69 5.98
C LEU A 94 7.53 10.34 4.67
N VAL A 95 6.23 10.55 4.48
CA VAL A 95 5.69 11.14 3.25
C VAL A 95 6.15 12.58 3.09
N THR A 96 6.19 13.35 4.17
CA THR A 96 6.68 14.73 4.15
C THR A 96 8.12 14.80 3.62
N ASN A 97 8.96 13.87 4.02
CA ASN A 97 10.37 13.84 3.61
C ASN A 97 10.57 13.19 2.22
N LEU A 98 9.78 12.18 1.90
CA LEU A 98 9.94 11.41 0.67
C LEU A 98 9.31 12.08 -0.55
N GLU A 99 8.23 12.80 -0.34
CA GLU A 99 7.48 13.54 -1.37
C GLU A 99 7.01 12.66 -2.55
N PRO A 100 6.35 11.51 -2.30
CA PRO A 100 5.74 10.76 -3.39
C PRO A 100 4.61 11.60 -4.02
N ARG A 101 4.27 11.34 -5.28
CA ARG A 101 3.15 12.07 -5.89
C ARG A 101 1.81 11.72 -5.25
N LEU A 102 1.62 10.45 -4.91
CA LEU A 102 0.38 9.91 -4.37
C LEU A 102 0.68 8.85 -3.30
N VAL A 103 -0.14 8.82 -2.27
CA VAL A 103 -0.11 7.77 -1.23
C VAL A 103 -1.32 6.87 -1.45
N ALA A 104 -1.10 5.58 -1.67
CA ALA A 104 -2.16 4.60 -1.87
C ALA A 104 -2.23 3.65 -0.68
N VAL A 105 -3.28 3.77 0.11
CA VAL A 105 -3.49 2.96 1.33
C VAL A 105 -4.26 1.69 0.98
N LEU A 106 -3.72 0.54 1.35
CA LEU A 106 -4.24 -0.77 1.00
C LEU A 106 -5.13 -1.32 2.14
N GLY A 107 -6.29 -0.73 2.31
CA GLY A 107 -7.28 -1.19 3.29
C GLY A 107 -8.04 -0.06 3.94
N LEU A 108 -9.36 -0.06 3.73
CA LEU A 108 -10.25 0.97 4.25
C LEU A 108 -10.35 0.92 5.77
N GLY A 109 -10.48 -0.28 6.34
CA GLY A 109 -10.63 -0.43 7.78
C GLY A 109 -9.43 0.09 8.57
N ALA A 110 -8.22 -0.22 8.11
CA ALA A 110 -6.99 0.27 8.73
C ALA A 110 -6.88 1.80 8.62
N TYR A 111 -7.22 2.37 7.48
CA TYR A 111 -7.22 3.82 7.28
C TYR A 111 -8.18 4.51 8.25
N LYS A 112 -9.41 4.02 8.38
CA LYS A 112 -10.40 4.58 9.31
C LYS A 112 -9.87 4.65 10.74
N LEU A 113 -9.23 3.60 11.19
CA LEU A 113 -8.68 3.52 12.54
C LEU A 113 -7.43 4.39 12.70
N ALA A 114 -6.50 4.27 11.75
CA ALA A 114 -5.21 4.98 11.82
C ALA A 114 -5.36 6.51 11.77
N LEU A 115 -6.25 6.99 10.92
CA LEU A 115 -6.46 8.42 10.67
C LEU A 115 -7.66 9.01 11.44
N GLY A 116 -8.41 8.19 12.17
CA GLY A 116 -9.60 8.66 12.87
C GLY A 116 -10.70 9.16 11.92
N ARG A 117 -10.92 8.46 10.83
CA ARG A 117 -11.89 8.82 9.79
C ARG A 117 -12.95 7.74 9.61
N PRO A 118 -13.91 7.59 10.57
CA PRO A 118 -14.85 6.47 10.54
C PRO A 118 -15.80 6.46 9.34
N LYS A 119 -15.95 7.60 8.66
CA LYS A 119 -16.83 7.72 7.49
C LYS A 119 -16.08 7.70 6.16
N ALA A 120 -14.77 7.42 6.17
CA ALA A 120 -13.99 7.34 4.94
C ALA A 120 -14.53 6.27 4.00
N ALA A 121 -14.36 6.49 2.71
CA ALA A 121 -14.76 5.56 1.66
C ALA A 121 -13.57 5.27 0.73
N MET A 122 -13.69 4.23 -0.09
CA MET A 122 -12.69 3.89 -1.11
C MET A 122 -12.45 5.06 -2.06
N GLY A 123 -11.28 5.08 -2.68
CA GLY A 123 -10.92 6.07 -3.69
C GLY A 123 -10.17 7.26 -3.12
N LEU A 124 -10.17 8.36 -3.88
CA LEU A 124 -9.47 9.58 -3.51
C LEU A 124 -10.08 10.21 -2.26
N GLN A 125 -9.23 10.57 -1.32
CA GLN A 125 -9.64 11.15 -0.05
C GLN A 125 -9.61 12.68 -0.09
N PRO A 126 -10.48 13.36 0.69
CA PRO A 126 -10.41 14.82 0.82
C PRO A 126 -9.21 15.28 1.65
N GLU A 127 -8.71 14.44 2.56
CA GLU A 127 -7.56 14.75 3.41
C GLU A 127 -6.26 14.27 2.76
N THR A 128 -5.14 14.85 3.22
CA THR A 128 -3.79 14.50 2.78
C THR A 128 -3.04 13.75 3.88
N ILE A 129 -1.94 13.09 3.50
CA ILE A 129 -0.94 12.57 4.42
C ILE A 129 0.39 13.20 4.01
N GLY A 130 1.09 13.83 4.95
CA GLY A 130 2.36 14.49 4.65
C GLY A 130 2.27 15.52 3.53
N GLY A 131 1.10 16.12 3.34
CA GLY A 131 0.84 17.09 2.28
C GLY A 131 0.56 16.47 0.91
N ARG A 132 0.46 15.15 0.81
CA ARG A 132 0.22 14.47 -0.47
C ARG A 132 -1.18 13.88 -0.56
N PRO A 133 -1.78 13.81 -1.78
CA PRO A 133 -3.06 13.16 -1.99
C PRO A 133 -3.04 11.71 -1.52
N VAL A 134 -4.19 11.22 -1.08
CA VAL A 134 -4.36 9.86 -0.58
C VAL A 134 -5.48 9.17 -1.34
N TRP A 135 -5.22 7.94 -1.74
CA TRP A 135 -6.20 7.07 -2.41
C TRP A 135 -6.32 5.78 -1.61
N ILE A 136 -7.54 5.35 -1.31
CA ILE A 136 -7.76 4.08 -0.62
C ILE A 136 -8.13 3.00 -1.62
N LEU A 137 -7.37 1.91 -1.56
CA LEU A 137 -7.58 0.70 -2.35
C LEU A 137 -7.99 -0.45 -1.43
N PRO A 138 -8.67 -1.48 -1.96
CA PRO A 138 -8.93 -2.68 -1.18
C PRO A 138 -7.63 -3.41 -0.85
N ASN A 139 -7.64 -4.13 0.28
CA ASN A 139 -6.51 -4.95 0.70
C ASN A 139 -6.26 -6.04 -0.36
N PRO A 140 -5.02 -6.18 -0.89
CA PRO A 140 -4.70 -7.15 -1.94
C PRO A 140 -4.56 -8.59 -1.44
N SER A 141 -4.84 -8.87 -0.18
CA SER A 141 -4.81 -10.23 0.36
C SER A 141 -5.63 -11.19 -0.50
N GLY A 142 -5.08 -12.38 -0.75
CA GLY A 142 -5.79 -13.45 -1.43
C GLY A 142 -7.01 -13.95 -0.68
N LEU A 143 -7.14 -13.60 0.62
CA LEU A 143 -8.31 -13.91 1.45
C LEU A 143 -9.46 -12.92 1.27
N ASN A 144 -9.24 -11.81 0.56
CA ASN A 144 -10.30 -10.84 0.29
C ASN A 144 -11.28 -11.39 -0.74
N ALA A 145 -12.49 -11.75 -0.27
CA ALA A 145 -13.52 -12.35 -1.11
C ALA A 145 -14.38 -11.33 -1.87
N HIS A 146 -14.27 -10.04 -1.54
CA HIS A 146 -15.13 -8.99 -2.11
C HIS A 146 -14.62 -8.45 -3.45
N TYR A 147 -13.35 -8.67 -3.78
CA TYR A 147 -12.70 -8.14 -4.99
C TYR A 147 -12.05 -9.27 -5.79
N LYS A 148 -12.26 -9.24 -7.10
CA LYS A 148 -11.67 -10.18 -8.05
C LYS A 148 -10.38 -9.61 -8.66
N PRO A 149 -9.53 -10.41 -9.28
CA PRO A 149 -8.33 -9.90 -9.97
C PRO A 149 -8.62 -8.76 -10.94
N ALA A 150 -9.73 -8.83 -11.70
CA ALA A 150 -10.11 -7.77 -12.63
C ALA A 150 -10.43 -6.44 -11.91
N ASP A 151 -11.00 -6.50 -10.70
CA ASP A 151 -11.27 -5.30 -9.90
C ASP A 151 -9.97 -4.64 -9.46
N PHE A 152 -8.98 -5.42 -9.01
CA PHE A 152 -7.68 -4.89 -8.64
C PHE A 152 -6.97 -4.26 -9.83
N ALA A 153 -7.00 -4.90 -10.99
CA ALA A 153 -6.41 -4.36 -12.22
C ALA A 153 -6.99 -2.99 -12.58
N ARG A 154 -8.31 -2.87 -12.52
CA ARG A 154 -9.03 -1.63 -12.82
C ARG A 154 -8.70 -0.53 -11.80
N LEU A 155 -8.79 -0.85 -10.51
CA LEU A 155 -8.58 0.12 -9.44
C LEU A 155 -7.13 0.60 -9.38
N TYR A 156 -6.16 -0.30 -9.54
CA TYR A 156 -4.75 0.09 -9.60
C TYR A 156 -4.45 0.90 -10.86
N GLY A 157 -5.15 0.62 -11.96
CA GLY A 157 -5.06 1.41 -13.19
C GLY A 157 -5.55 2.85 -13.01
N GLU A 158 -6.63 3.04 -12.26
CA GLU A 158 -7.14 4.38 -11.90
C GLU A 158 -6.11 5.15 -11.08
N VAL A 159 -5.48 4.50 -10.12
CA VAL A 159 -4.41 5.09 -9.30
C VAL A 159 -3.22 5.51 -10.16
N ARG A 160 -2.80 4.65 -11.07
CA ARG A 160 -1.69 4.96 -11.99
C ARG A 160 -1.99 6.19 -12.83
N THR A 161 -3.16 6.23 -13.44
CA THR A 161 -3.59 7.35 -14.27
C THR A 161 -3.62 8.65 -13.47
N TYR A 162 -4.18 8.63 -12.27
CA TYR A 162 -4.23 9.80 -11.41
C TYR A 162 -2.84 10.29 -11.03
N ALA A 163 -1.95 9.39 -10.62
CA ALA A 163 -0.58 9.74 -10.22
C ALA A 163 0.23 10.34 -11.37
N GLU A 164 0.05 9.84 -12.58
CA GLU A 164 0.74 10.37 -13.76
C GLU A 164 0.29 11.77 -14.13
N GLY A 165 -0.92 12.16 -13.74
CA GLY A 165 -1.46 13.51 -13.97
C GLY A 165 -1.04 14.54 -12.91
N LEU A 166 -0.37 14.12 -11.86
CA LEU A 166 0.05 15.00 -10.76
C LEU A 166 1.34 15.76 -11.05
#